data_9190d7c36f0b6f59d979ec8dac9cb3c7
#
_entry.id   9190d7c36f0b6f59d979ec8dac9cb3c7
#
_cell.length_a   1.000
_cell.length_b   1.000
_cell.length_c   1.000
_cell.angle_alpha   90.00
_cell.angle_beta   90.00
_cell.angle_gamma   90.00
#
_symmetry.space_group_name_H-M   'P 1'
#
loop_
_entity.id
_entity.type
_entity.pdbx_description
1 polymer ?
#
loop_
_entity_poly.entity_id
_entity_poly.type
_entity_poly.pdbx_seq_one_letter_code
_entity_poly.pdbx_strand_id
1 'polypeptide(L)'
;APKAQRDEQIRADWAMPLVPPIPPMLAKPVKGLEAVKALEVIFEPKWDGFRSIVFRSGDRVEIGSRNEKPMTRYFPELVEAFRRELPDRCVIDGEIIVVRPGEDRLDFDLLSQRIHPAASRVNRLAGETPARFVAFDLLALGDEDLTGRPFRERRARLEQALASAQAPVHLTPATQDRATAARWFEHFEGAGLDGLVAKI
;
A
#
# COMPACT_ATOMS: atom_id res chain seq x y z
N ALA A 1 4.46 3.77 32.86
CA ALA A 1 3.07 3.28 32.70
C ALA A 1 3.07 1.83 32.22
N PRO A 2 2.16 0.97 32.70
CA PRO A 2 2.01 -0.39 32.21
C PRO A 2 1.77 -0.39 30.69
N LYS A 3 2.21 -1.45 30.00
CA LYS A 3 2.08 -1.60 28.54
C LYS A 3 0.63 -1.34 28.06
N ALA A 4 -0.35 -1.89 28.78
CA ALA A 4 -1.78 -1.73 28.47
C ALA A 4 -2.24 -0.27 28.46
N GLN A 5 -1.83 0.54 29.44
CA GLN A 5 -2.17 1.97 29.49
C GLN A 5 -1.53 2.76 28.34
N ARG A 6 -0.31 2.37 27.94
CA ARG A 6 0.38 3.01 26.80
C ARG A 6 -0.32 2.66 25.48
N ASP A 7 -0.71 1.40 25.31
CA ASP A 7 -1.44 0.96 24.12
C ASP A 7 -2.81 1.62 24.01
N GLU A 8 -3.49 1.80 25.13
CA GLU A 8 -4.79 2.51 25.19
C GLU A 8 -4.64 4.00 24.85
N GLN A 9 -3.59 4.64 25.36
CA GLN A 9 -3.30 6.05 25.03
C GLN A 9 -2.98 6.21 23.53
N ILE A 10 -2.17 5.32 22.95
CA ILE A 10 -1.86 5.35 21.51
C ILE A 10 -3.14 5.22 20.67
N ARG A 11 -4.04 4.32 21.04
CA ARG A 11 -5.33 4.17 20.35
C ARG A 11 -6.19 5.42 20.45
N ALA A 12 -6.25 6.02 21.63
CA ALA A 12 -6.98 7.26 21.85
C ALA A 12 -6.40 8.42 21.01
N ASP A 13 -5.07 8.52 20.92
CA ASP A 13 -4.38 9.55 20.15
C ASP A 13 -4.64 9.43 18.64
N TRP A 14 -4.75 8.19 18.11
CA TRP A 14 -5.08 7.94 16.70
C TRP A 14 -6.59 8.02 16.42
N ALA A 15 -7.44 7.83 17.43
CA ALA A 15 -8.90 7.75 17.30
C ALA A 15 -9.34 6.74 16.21
N MET A 16 -8.70 5.58 16.15
CA MET A 16 -8.93 4.53 15.17
C MET A 16 -8.87 3.13 15.82
N PRO A 17 -9.57 2.13 15.25
CA PRO A 17 -9.56 0.76 15.77
C PRO A 17 -8.21 0.07 15.58
N LEU A 18 -7.45 0.46 14.55
CA LEU A 18 -6.11 -0.04 14.25
C LEU A 18 -5.10 1.10 14.36
N VAL A 19 -3.98 0.85 15.01
CA VAL A 19 -2.91 1.82 15.23
C VAL A 19 -1.56 1.23 14.88
N PRO A 20 -0.57 2.04 14.43
CA PRO A 20 0.76 1.53 14.12
C PRO A 20 1.48 1.02 15.39
N PRO A 21 2.37 0.02 15.25
CA PRO A 21 2.68 -0.70 14.03
C PRO A 21 1.77 -1.90 13.80
N ILE A 22 1.53 -2.26 12.53
CA ILE A 22 0.82 -3.48 12.13
C ILE A 22 1.70 -4.26 11.17
N PRO A 23 1.90 -5.58 11.38
CA PRO A 23 2.61 -6.41 10.42
C PRO A 23 1.75 -6.63 9.17
N PRO A 24 2.32 -6.53 7.96
CA PRO A 24 1.59 -6.81 6.74
C PRO A 24 1.32 -8.31 6.58
N MET A 25 0.21 -8.64 5.92
CA MET A 25 -0.05 -9.99 5.48
C MET A 25 0.86 -10.34 4.30
N LEU A 26 1.55 -11.48 4.39
CA LEU A 26 2.51 -11.93 3.38
C LEU A 26 1.91 -13.01 2.50
N ALA A 27 2.09 -12.87 1.18
CA ALA A 27 1.72 -13.89 0.21
C ALA A 27 2.64 -15.12 0.30
N LYS A 28 2.07 -16.30 0.00
CA LYS A 28 2.84 -17.53 -0.14
C LYS A 28 3.11 -17.81 -1.63
N PRO A 29 4.33 -18.18 -2.01
CA PRO A 29 4.62 -18.53 -3.40
C PRO A 29 3.88 -19.81 -3.79
N VAL A 30 3.34 -19.82 -5.02
CA VAL A 30 2.71 -20.99 -5.63
C VAL A 30 3.26 -21.21 -7.04
N LYS A 31 3.20 -22.46 -7.53
CA LYS A 31 3.66 -22.81 -8.88
C LYS A 31 2.56 -22.52 -9.90
N GLY A 32 2.55 -21.31 -10.46
CA GLY A 32 1.64 -20.94 -11.54
C GLY A 32 0.18 -20.72 -11.13
N LEU A 33 -0.61 -20.23 -12.07
CA LEU A 33 -2.03 -19.93 -11.86
C LEU A 33 -2.89 -21.18 -11.62
N GLU A 34 -2.48 -22.34 -12.16
CA GLU A 34 -3.19 -23.61 -12.00
C GLU A 34 -3.17 -24.13 -10.56
N ALA A 35 -2.20 -23.71 -9.76
CA ALA A 35 -2.13 -24.06 -8.34
C ALA A 35 -3.17 -23.33 -7.50
N VAL A 36 -3.75 -22.25 -8.02
CA VAL A 36 -4.79 -21.46 -7.36
C VAL A 36 -6.16 -22.03 -7.70
N LYS A 37 -6.66 -22.92 -6.85
CA LYS A 37 -7.91 -23.68 -7.08
C LYS A 37 -9.17 -23.07 -6.47
N ALA A 38 -9.04 -21.98 -5.71
CA ALA A 38 -10.19 -21.34 -5.09
C ALA A 38 -11.18 -20.82 -6.13
N LEU A 39 -12.48 -20.93 -5.84
CA LEU A 39 -13.55 -20.51 -6.76
C LEU A 39 -13.66 -19.00 -6.87
N GLU A 40 -13.43 -18.28 -5.79
CA GLU A 40 -13.49 -16.83 -5.77
C GLU A 40 -12.07 -16.29 -5.51
N VAL A 41 -11.41 -15.88 -6.58
CA VAL A 41 -10.05 -15.33 -6.51
C VAL A 41 -10.02 -13.99 -7.22
N ILE A 42 -9.38 -13.03 -6.58
CA ILE A 42 -9.06 -11.72 -7.18
C ILE A 42 -7.57 -11.70 -7.47
N PHE A 43 -7.21 -11.49 -8.71
CA PHE A 43 -5.83 -11.38 -9.16
C PHE A 43 -5.43 -9.91 -9.26
N GLU A 44 -4.23 -9.59 -8.79
CA GLU A 44 -3.64 -8.27 -8.84
C GLU A 44 -2.19 -8.36 -9.33
N PRO A 45 -1.64 -7.28 -9.93
CA PRO A 45 -0.21 -7.19 -10.18
C PRO A 45 0.58 -7.26 -8.87
N LYS A 46 1.71 -7.95 -8.89
CA LYS A 46 2.67 -7.89 -7.80
C LYS A 46 3.64 -6.74 -8.03
N TRP A 47 3.41 -5.64 -7.34
CA TRP A 47 4.24 -4.44 -7.44
C TRP A 47 5.59 -4.65 -6.79
N ASP A 48 6.65 -4.17 -7.43
CA ASP A 48 8.02 -4.21 -6.91
C ASP A 48 8.39 -2.84 -6.31
N GLY A 49 8.30 -2.76 -5.00
CA GLY A 49 8.57 -1.55 -4.24
C GLY A 49 8.71 -1.81 -2.75
N PHE A 50 8.30 -0.85 -1.94
CA PHE A 50 8.27 -0.98 -0.49
C PHE A 50 6.85 -1.23 -0.01
N ARG A 51 6.60 -2.43 0.54
CA ARG A 51 5.34 -2.72 1.22
C ARG A 51 5.11 -1.71 2.33
N SER A 52 3.94 -1.09 2.34
CA SER A 52 3.65 0.01 3.24
C SER A 52 2.23 -0.04 3.75
N ILE A 53 2.05 0.11 5.06
CA ILE A 53 0.74 0.31 5.66
C ILE A 53 0.64 1.79 6.05
N VAL A 54 -0.34 2.47 5.48
CA VAL A 54 -0.57 3.90 5.71
C VAL A 54 -1.68 4.09 6.71
N PHE A 55 -1.38 4.81 7.77
CA PHE A 55 -2.33 5.24 8.81
C PHE A 55 -2.59 6.73 8.63
N ARG A 56 -3.85 7.11 8.49
CA ARG A 56 -4.26 8.51 8.50
C ARG A 56 -5.36 8.75 9.51
N SER A 57 -5.20 9.77 10.34
CA SER A 57 -6.24 10.30 11.22
C SER A 57 -6.14 11.84 11.23
N GLY A 58 -7.03 12.51 10.50
CA GLY A 58 -6.94 13.95 10.25
C GLY A 58 -5.65 14.32 9.52
N ASP A 59 -4.86 15.21 10.09
CA ASP A 59 -3.56 15.62 9.53
C ASP A 59 -2.42 14.65 9.87
N ARG A 60 -2.65 13.75 10.82
CA ARG A 60 -1.65 12.76 11.23
C ARG A 60 -1.56 11.64 10.22
N VAL A 61 -0.34 11.41 9.71
CA VAL A 61 -0.02 10.32 8.78
C VAL A 61 1.20 9.58 9.29
N GLU A 62 1.14 8.25 9.28
CA GLU A 62 2.29 7.39 9.47
C GLU A 62 2.35 6.33 8.38
N ILE A 63 3.55 6.09 7.86
CA ILE A 63 3.83 5.06 6.86
C ILE A 63 4.65 3.98 7.55
N GLY A 64 4.05 2.82 7.77
CA GLY A 64 4.72 1.66 8.36
C GLY A 64 5.33 0.76 7.29
N SER A 65 6.57 0.30 7.52
CA SER A 65 7.25 -0.64 6.63
C SER A 65 6.88 -2.09 6.92
N ARG A 66 7.34 -3.00 6.05
CA ARG A 66 7.22 -4.46 6.23
C ARG A 66 7.79 -4.93 7.58
N ASN A 67 8.82 -4.27 8.09
CA ASN A 67 9.46 -4.59 9.36
C ASN A 67 8.90 -3.77 10.53
N GLU A 68 7.70 -3.20 10.37
CA GLU A 68 6.99 -2.41 11.39
C GLU A 68 7.74 -1.14 11.82
N LYS A 69 8.72 -0.69 11.03
CA LYS A 69 9.46 0.57 11.26
C LYS A 69 8.82 1.70 10.45
N PRO A 70 8.70 2.91 11.02
CA PRO A 70 8.15 4.04 10.29
C PRO A 70 9.07 4.49 9.16
N MET A 71 8.48 4.75 7.98
CA MET A 71 9.14 5.32 6.80
C MET A 71 8.66 6.74 6.47
N THR A 72 7.81 7.31 7.29
CA THR A 72 7.11 8.57 7.05
C THR A 72 8.05 9.69 6.62
N ARG A 73 9.19 9.85 7.30
CA ARG A 73 10.15 10.92 7.02
C ARG A 73 10.83 10.85 5.65
N TYR A 74 10.80 9.68 5.02
CA TYR A 74 11.46 9.48 3.72
C TYR A 74 10.59 9.86 2.52
N PHE A 75 9.28 10.04 2.73
CA PHE A 75 8.32 10.29 1.68
C PHE A 75 7.41 11.49 1.99
N PRO A 76 7.98 12.71 2.17
CA PRO A 76 7.19 13.89 2.49
C PRO A 76 6.13 14.21 1.43
N GLU A 77 6.40 13.95 0.15
CA GLU A 77 5.45 14.12 -0.95
C GLU A 77 4.24 13.21 -0.82
N LEU A 78 4.44 11.96 -0.33
CA LEU A 78 3.32 11.03 -0.10
C LEU A 78 2.53 11.41 1.15
N VAL A 79 3.16 11.90 2.19
CA VAL A 79 2.45 12.40 3.39
C VAL A 79 1.44 13.48 3.00
N GLU A 80 1.85 14.45 2.18
CA GLU A 80 0.95 15.50 1.68
C GLU A 80 -0.14 14.93 0.77
N ALA A 81 0.22 13.98 -0.11
CA ALA A 81 -0.75 13.29 -0.97
C ALA A 81 -1.78 12.51 -0.16
N PHE A 82 -1.38 11.82 0.90
CA PHE A 82 -2.30 11.06 1.75
C PHE A 82 -3.28 11.98 2.49
N ARG A 83 -2.83 13.13 2.96
CA ARG A 83 -3.73 14.14 3.55
C ARG A 83 -4.78 14.66 2.58
N ARG A 84 -4.44 14.74 1.31
CA ARG A 84 -5.32 15.26 0.25
C ARG A 84 -6.24 14.20 -0.33
N GLU A 85 -5.75 12.97 -0.51
CA GLU A 85 -6.41 11.97 -1.34
C GLU A 85 -7.07 10.82 -0.56
N LEU A 86 -6.61 10.52 0.65
CA LEU A 86 -7.19 9.43 1.45
C LEU A 86 -8.38 9.89 2.29
N PRO A 87 -9.29 8.97 2.67
CA PRO A 87 -10.29 9.27 3.70
C PRO A 87 -9.65 9.80 4.99
N ASP A 88 -10.36 10.67 5.71
CA ASP A 88 -9.85 11.34 6.91
C ASP A 88 -9.35 10.39 8.00
N ARG A 89 -9.94 9.22 8.11
CA ARG A 89 -9.57 8.18 9.07
C ARG A 89 -9.56 6.82 8.37
N CYS A 90 -8.37 6.30 8.11
CA CYS A 90 -8.23 5.02 7.43
C CYS A 90 -6.88 4.36 7.69
N VAL A 91 -6.85 3.05 7.45
CA VAL A 91 -5.62 2.24 7.39
C VAL A 91 -5.63 1.47 6.08
N ILE A 92 -4.66 1.75 5.23
CA ILE A 92 -4.58 1.20 3.86
C ILE A 92 -3.24 0.49 3.67
N ASP A 93 -3.31 -0.73 3.16
CA ASP A 93 -2.15 -1.53 2.77
C ASP A 93 -1.86 -1.35 1.28
N GLY A 94 -0.60 -1.17 0.94
CA GLY A 94 -0.20 -0.93 -0.43
C GLY A 94 1.30 -1.04 -0.64
N GLU A 95 1.74 -0.55 -1.78
CA GLU A 95 3.15 -0.54 -2.18
C GLU A 95 3.57 0.88 -2.57
N ILE A 96 4.70 1.32 -2.02
CA ILE A 96 5.37 2.54 -2.49
C ILE A 96 6.29 2.15 -3.64
N ILE A 97 6.15 2.84 -4.76
CA ILE A 97 6.91 2.62 -5.98
C ILE A 97 7.53 3.93 -6.48
N VAL A 98 8.58 3.81 -7.28
CA VAL A 98 9.12 4.89 -8.09
C VAL A 98 9.11 4.45 -9.55
N VAL A 99 8.57 5.28 -10.42
CA VAL A 99 8.62 5.09 -11.87
C VAL A 99 9.79 5.89 -12.42
N ARG A 100 10.60 5.27 -13.27
CA ARG A 100 11.75 5.96 -13.87
C ARG A 100 11.27 7.15 -14.70
N PRO A 101 11.82 8.35 -14.49
CA PRO A 101 11.42 9.54 -15.24
C PRO A 101 11.53 9.34 -16.77
N GLY A 102 10.44 9.62 -17.49
CA GLY A 102 10.37 9.46 -18.93
C GLY A 102 10.15 8.03 -19.45
N GLU A 103 10.01 7.05 -18.56
CA GLU A 103 9.71 5.65 -18.88
C GLU A 103 8.52 5.16 -18.06
N ASP A 104 7.72 4.23 -18.60
CA ASP A 104 6.63 3.57 -17.89
C ASP A 104 7.13 2.29 -17.21
N ARG A 105 8.22 2.41 -16.45
CA ARG A 105 8.88 1.28 -15.79
C ARG A 105 9.21 1.59 -14.35
N LEU A 106 8.94 0.62 -13.47
CA LEU A 106 9.34 0.70 -12.08
C LEU A 106 10.87 0.65 -11.94
N ASP A 107 11.40 1.45 -11.02
CA ASP A 107 12.82 1.51 -10.71
C ASP A 107 13.05 1.36 -9.21
N PHE A 108 13.37 0.14 -8.79
CA PHE A 108 13.62 -0.18 -7.39
C PHE A 108 14.90 0.49 -6.85
N ASP A 109 15.89 0.69 -7.69
CA ASP A 109 17.15 1.34 -7.28
C ASP A 109 16.91 2.82 -6.95
N LEU A 110 16.12 3.53 -7.75
CA LEU A 110 15.71 4.90 -7.45
C LEU A 110 14.87 4.97 -6.17
N LEU A 111 13.99 4.01 -5.96
CA LEU A 111 13.20 3.92 -4.73
C LEU A 111 14.11 3.71 -3.51
N SER A 112 15.08 2.79 -3.61
CA SER A 112 16.01 2.49 -2.51
C SER A 112 16.84 3.69 -2.10
N GLN A 113 17.18 4.57 -3.03
CA GLN A 113 17.91 5.81 -2.77
C GLN A 113 17.10 6.83 -1.95
N ARG A 114 15.78 6.68 -1.86
CA ARG A 114 14.91 7.54 -1.05
C ARG A 114 15.13 7.36 0.45
N ILE A 115 15.62 6.23 0.90
CA ILE A 115 15.93 5.95 2.31
C ILE A 115 17.28 6.55 2.65
N HIS A 116 17.29 7.74 3.21
CA HIS A 116 18.50 8.47 3.53
C HIS A 116 18.37 9.27 4.84
N PRO A 117 19.43 9.32 5.69
CA PRO A 117 19.34 10.04 6.96
C PRO A 117 19.27 11.57 6.83
N ALA A 118 19.82 12.16 5.74
CA ALA A 118 19.85 13.60 5.54
C ALA A 118 18.52 14.12 4.96
N ALA A 119 17.83 14.98 5.71
CA ALA A 119 16.56 15.58 5.29
C ALA A 119 16.68 16.38 4.00
N SER A 120 17.78 17.07 3.75
CA SER A 120 18.02 17.83 2.51
C SER A 120 18.01 16.94 1.28
N ARG A 121 18.63 15.76 1.37
CA ARG A 121 18.62 14.78 0.27
C ARG A 121 17.23 14.17 0.07
N VAL A 122 16.53 13.83 1.14
CA VAL A 122 15.15 13.33 1.08
C VAL A 122 14.25 14.33 0.36
N ASN A 123 14.31 15.61 0.74
CA ASN A 123 13.49 16.67 0.12
C ASN A 123 13.85 16.89 -1.35
N ARG A 124 15.14 16.84 -1.71
CA ARG A 124 15.56 16.95 -3.11
C ARG A 124 15.01 15.78 -3.95
N LEU A 125 15.19 14.55 -3.48
CA LEU A 125 14.73 13.35 -4.19
C LEU A 125 13.20 13.27 -4.25
N ALA A 126 12.48 13.83 -3.29
CA ALA A 126 11.02 13.94 -3.35
C ALA A 126 10.54 14.76 -4.56
N GLY A 127 11.34 15.72 -5.04
CA GLY A 127 11.09 16.48 -6.26
C GLY A 127 11.63 15.82 -7.53
N GLU A 128 12.82 15.23 -7.46
CA GLU A 128 13.50 14.63 -8.64
C GLU A 128 12.95 13.25 -9.01
N THR A 129 12.70 12.41 -8.01
CA THR A 129 12.18 11.04 -8.17
C THR A 129 11.00 10.80 -7.23
N PRO A 130 9.87 11.49 -7.45
CA PRO A 130 8.71 11.39 -6.57
C PRO A 130 8.17 9.97 -6.53
N ALA A 131 7.79 9.52 -5.34
CA ALA A 131 7.18 8.23 -5.14
C ALA A 131 5.68 8.26 -5.46
N ARG A 132 5.14 7.08 -5.78
CA ARG A 132 3.72 6.82 -5.92
C ARG A 132 3.31 5.74 -4.92
N PHE A 133 2.05 5.74 -4.55
CA PHE A 133 1.46 4.71 -3.70
C PHE A 133 0.37 3.97 -4.43
N VAL A 134 0.47 2.65 -4.47
CA VAL A 134 -0.52 1.76 -5.07
C VAL A 134 -1.23 1.02 -3.95
N ALA A 135 -2.48 1.39 -3.67
CA ALA A 135 -3.31 0.77 -2.65
C ALA A 135 -3.89 -0.56 -3.15
N PHE A 136 -3.93 -1.57 -2.28
CA PHE A 136 -4.50 -2.87 -2.63
C PHE A 136 -5.33 -3.52 -1.51
N ASP A 137 -5.36 -2.97 -0.30
CA ASP A 137 -6.25 -3.45 0.77
C ASP A 137 -6.67 -2.32 1.71
N LEU A 138 -7.89 -2.42 2.23
CA LEU A 138 -8.42 -1.50 3.24
C LEU A 138 -8.60 -2.25 4.54
N LEU A 139 -7.81 -1.86 5.56
CA LEU A 139 -7.79 -2.55 6.85
C LEU A 139 -8.71 -1.92 7.89
N ALA A 140 -8.89 -0.59 7.84
CA ALA A 140 -9.83 0.13 8.68
C ALA A 140 -10.35 1.39 7.96
N LEU A 141 -11.59 1.76 8.26
CA LEU A 141 -12.23 2.98 7.77
C LEU A 141 -13.11 3.57 8.87
N GLY A 142 -12.81 4.81 9.29
CA GLY A 142 -13.48 5.42 10.43
C GLY A 142 -13.29 4.58 11.69
N ASP A 143 -14.38 4.21 12.33
CA ASP A 143 -14.39 3.39 13.55
C ASP A 143 -14.45 1.87 13.27
N GLU A 144 -14.47 1.48 12.00
CA GLU A 144 -14.64 0.08 11.60
C GLU A 144 -13.30 -0.60 11.32
N ASP A 145 -13.01 -1.67 12.05
CA ASP A 145 -11.94 -2.62 11.75
C ASP A 145 -12.44 -3.62 10.70
N LEU A 146 -11.82 -3.62 9.53
CA LEU A 146 -12.20 -4.46 8.40
C LEU A 146 -11.36 -5.74 8.30
N THR A 147 -10.38 -5.94 9.16
CA THR A 147 -9.44 -7.06 9.06
C THR A 147 -10.12 -8.43 9.17
N GLY A 148 -11.25 -8.52 9.86
CA GLY A 148 -12.07 -9.74 9.97
C GLY A 148 -13.06 -9.95 8.81
N ARG A 149 -13.17 -9.02 7.87
CA ARG A 149 -14.08 -9.12 6.72
C ARG A 149 -13.42 -9.89 5.58
N PRO A 150 -14.19 -10.58 4.73
CA PRO A 150 -13.67 -11.18 3.49
C PRO A 150 -12.97 -10.16 2.59
N PHE A 151 -11.91 -10.59 1.89
CA PHE A 151 -11.14 -9.68 1.03
C PHE A 151 -12.02 -8.98 -0.03
N ARG A 152 -12.99 -9.67 -0.62
CA ARG A 152 -13.93 -9.08 -1.59
C ARG A 152 -14.67 -7.85 -1.04
N GLU A 153 -15.05 -7.88 0.24
CA GLU A 153 -15.71 -6.75 0.89
C GLU A 153 -14.74 -5.60 1.13
N ARG A 154 -13.52 -5.92 1.62
CA ARG A 154 -12.48 -4.91 1.80
C ARG A 154 -12.10 -4.25 0.47
N ARG A 155 -12.00 -5.04 -0.60
CA ARG A 155 -11.73 -4.52 -1.96
C ARG A 155 -12.84 -3.58 -2.45
N ALA A 156 -14.09 -3.96 -2.30
CA ALA A 156 -15.22 -3.11 -2.69
C ALA A 156 -15.23 -1.79 -1.90
N ARG A 157 -14.94 -1.84 -0.62
CA ARG A 157 -14.83 -0.65 0.24
C ARG A 157 -13.63 0.22 -0.15
N LEU A 158 -12.51 -0.38 -0.51
CA LEU A 158 -11.32 0.33 -1.00
C LEU A 158 -11.62 1.08 -2.32
N GLU A 159 -12.29 0.44 -3.25
CA GLU A 159 -12.70 1.06 -4.52
C GLU A 159 -13.59 2.29 -4.30
N GLN A 160 -14.54 2.20 -3.38
CA GLN A 160 -15.40 3.33 -3.00
C GLN A 160 -14.58 4.45 -2.32
N ALA A 161 -13.71 4.09 -1.37
CA ALA A 161 -12.91 5.03 -0.61
C ALA A 161 -11.93 5.83 -1.48
N LEU A 162 -11.43 5.23 -2.56
CA LEU A 162 -10.46 5.83 -3.49
C LEU A 162 -11.06 6.23 -4.83
N ALA A 163 -12.38 6.24 -4.98
CA ALA A 163 -13.06 6.52 -6.26
C ALA A 163 -12.66 7.87 -6.89
N SER A 164 -12.36 8.88 -6.09
CA SER A 164 -11.94 10.22 -6.54
C SER A 164 -10.47 10.53 -6.28
N ALA A 165 -9.69 9.56 -5.81
CA ALA A 165 -8.27 9.76 -5.52
C ALA A 165 -7.50 10.04 -6.82
N GLN A 166 -6.56 11.00 -6.73
CA GLN A 166 -5.70 11.41 -7.82
C GLN A 166 -4.25 10.98 -7.60
N ALA A 167 -3.47 10.94 -8.67
CA ALA A 167 -2.03 10.71 -8.56
C ALA A 167 -1.40 11.65 -7.50
N PRO A 168 -0.45 11.17 -6.70
CA PRO A 168 0.31 9.92 -6.79
C PRO A 168 -0.30 8.73 -6.03
N VAL A 169 -1.57 8.81 -5.64
CA VAL A 169 -2.30 7.71 -4.99
C VAL A 169 -3.09 6.95 -6.05
N HIS A 170 -2.85 5.65 -6.16
CA HIS A 170 -3.45 4.78 -7.16
C HIS A 170 -4.10 3.58 -6.49
N LEU A 171 -5.20 3.12 -7.08
CA LEU A 171 -5.79 1.82 -6.76
C LEU A 171 -5.21 0.78 -7.71
N THR A 172 -4.70 -0.35 -7.17
CA THR A 172 -4.21 -1.43 -8.03
C THR A 172 -5.32 -1.97 -8.92
N PRO A 173 -5.06 -2.28 -10.21
CA PRO A 173 -6.00 -3.04 -11.01
C PRO A 173 -6.22 -4.42 -10.41
N ALA A 174 -7.41 -4.97 -10.60
CA ALA A 174 -7.80 -6.28 -10.11
C ALA A 174 -8.72 -6.96 -11.12
N THR A 175 -8.64 -8.29 -11.20
CA THR A 175 -9.51 -9.08 -12.07
C THR A 175 -9.86 -10.42 -11.45
N GLN A 176 -11.07 -10.90 -11.69
CA GLN A 176 -11.48 -12.27 -11.41
C GLN A 176 -11.32 -13.18 -12.64
N ASP A 177 -11.12 -12.58 -13.81
CA ASP A 177 -10.94 -13.32 -15.06
C ASP A 177 -9.53 -13.91 -15.18
N ARG A 178 -9.45 -15.23 -15.17
CA ARG A 178 -8.18 -15.98 -15.28
C ARG A 178 -7.45 -15.74 -16.59
N ALA A 179 -8.17 -15.52 -17.69
CA ALA A 179 -7.54 -15.23 -18.98
C ALA A 179 -6.86 -13.86 -18.97
N THR A 180 -7.50 -12.85 -18.37
CA THR A 180 -6.90 -11.54 -18.15
C THR A 180 -5.68 -11.63 -17.23
N ALA A 181 -5.77 -12.39 -16.13
CA ALA A 181 -4.65 -12.60 -15.21
C ALA A 181 -3.47 -13.28 -15.92
N ALA A 182 -3.71 -14.27 -16.78
CA ALA A 182 -2.67 -14.93 -17.56
C ALA A 182 -1.96 -13.96 -18.52
N ARG A 183 -2.72 -13.10 -19.22
CA ARG A 183 -2.15 -12.06 -20.07
C ARG A 183 -1.31 -11.06 -19.28
N TRP A 184 -1.74 -10.67 -18.09
CA TRP A 184 -0.95 -9.80 -17.21
C TRP A 184 0.36 -10.46 -16.82
N PHE A 185 0.32 -11.73 -16.44
CA PHE A 185 1.52 -12.48 -16.05
C PHE A 185 2.58 -12.51 -17.16
N GLU A 186 2.17 -12.66 -18.42
CA GLU A 186 3.08 -12.64 -19.58
C GLU A 186 3.68 -11.26 -19.88
N HIS A 187 2.97 -10.18 -19.57
CA HIS A 187 3.39 -8.81 -19.94
C HIS A 187 4.10 -8.04 -18.82
N PHE A 188 3.99 -8.47 -17.57
CA PHE A 188 4.50 -7.70 -16.43
C PHE A 188 6.02 -7.70 -16.28
N GLU A 189 6.73 -8.67 -16.78
CA GLU A 189 8.19 -8.69 -16.74
C GLU A 189 8.79 -7.46 -17.43
N GLY A 190 8.23 -7.01 -18.54
CA GLY A 190 8.65 -5.82 -19.27
C GLY A 190 8.39 -4.50 -18.51
N ALA A 191 7.41 -4.46 -17.63
CA ALA A 191 7.05 -3.28 -16.85
C ALA A 191 7.78 -3.18 -15.49
N GLY A 192 8.61 -4.17 -15.14
CA GLY A 192 9.30 -4.23 -13.85
C GLY A 192 8.44 -4.73 -12.70
N LEU A 193 7.38 -5.49 -12.99
CA LEU A 193 6.52 -6.14 -12.01
C LEU A 193 6.97 -7.58 -11.75
N ASP A 194 6.83 -8.03 -10.49
CA ASP A 194 7.31 -9.35 -10.04
C ASP A 194 6.36 -10.52 -10.37
N GLY A 195 5.21 -10.26 -10.97
CA GLY A 195 4.21 -11.27 -11.28
C GLY A 195 2.81 -10.91 -10.79
N LEU A 196 2.06 -11.91 -10.31
CA LEU A 196 0.69 -11.75 -9.81
C LEU A 196 0.55 -12.13 -8.35
N VAL A 197 -0.42 -11.54 -7.69
CA VAL A 197 -0.93 -11.95 -6.38
C VAL A 197 -2.37 -12.43 -6.54
N ALA A 198 -2.68 -13.59 -5.99
CA ALA A 198 -4.03 -14.12 -5.91
C ALA A 198 -4.56 -13.97 -4.48
N LYS A 199 -5.70 -13.33 -4.32
CA LYS A 199 -6.35 -13.08 -3.04
C LYS A 199 -7.71 -13.77 -2.99
N ILE A 200 -8.00 -14.41 -1.85
CA ILE A 200 -9.19 -15.22 -1.62
C ILE A 200 -10.09 -14.54 -0.59
#